data_14d83ab26170f52ab65ad0cadf605251
#
_entry.id   14d83ab26170f52ab65ad0cadf605251
#
_cell.length_a   1.000
_cell.length_b   1.000
_cell.length_c   1.000
_cell.angle_alpha   90.00
_cell.angle_beta   90.00
_cell.angle_gamma   90.00
#
_symmetry.space_group_name_H-M   'P 1'
#
loop_
_entity.id
_entity.type
_entity.pdbx_description
1 polymer ?
#
loop_
_entity_poly.entity_id
_entity_poly.type
_entity_poly.pdbx_seq_one_letter_code
_entity_poly.pdbx_strand_id
1 'polypeptide(L)'
;YFKIKVEKFYLFFDVSFSLLKKKIGETEWGIGWLPLGGYVKISGMIDESMDKEQMAKPPKPWEFRSKPAWQRLIIMLGGVTVNLLLGVFIYSMILYTWGGDPYIENNNLKNGLVFSDFAKEIGFKDGDKILSVDGEKIDRTYTNGMSRAKVVKMMAVRDEAFSVMVERSGVETEIKIGDNFIKDLKDKNVGPLFAPNSLPDNQLIVKSVTKNSNAESAGLLKEDIIVSVNGLEGKHEGYLLIAEINKNKNKNISLVVERLGSLIYLDVLVSEEGKIGFMFEQDVLKSSLDKFSLFGSIPAGYEKTKFELENYIAQFGLLFNSKNELGGDVGGFA
;
A
#
# COMPACT_ATOMS: atom_id res chain seq x y z
N TYR A 1 -17.66 -28.90 22.60
CA TYR A 1 -18.58 -29.63 21.74
C TYR A 1 -18.21 -31.10 21.64
N PHE A 2 -16.97 -31.44 21.38
CA PHE A 2 -16.46 -32.82 21.26
C PHE A 2 -16.02 -33.44 22.59
N LYS A 3 -16.34 -32.80 23.73
CA LYS A 3 -15.94 -33.24 25.08
C LYS A 3 -14.44 -33.46 25.24
N ILE A 4 -13.64 -32.61 24.59
CA ILE A 4 -12.19 -32.60 24.75
C ILE A 4 -11.86 -31.59 25.87
N LYS A 5 -10.93 -31.98 26.75
CA LYS A 5 -10.51 -31.17 27.87
C LYS A 5 -9.50 -30.12 27.42
N VAL A 6 -9.76 -28.85 27.74
CA VAL A 6 -8.84 -27.74 27.62
C VAL A 6 -8.15 -27.55 28.97
N GLU A 7 -6.86 -27.66 29.01
CA GLU A 7 -6.05 -27.51 30.22
C GLU A 7 -5.75 -26.04 30.53
N LYS A 8 -5.33 -25.30 29.49
CA LYS A 8 -5.02 -23.87 29.61
C LYS A 8 -5.62 -23.09 28.46
N PHE A 9 -6.07 -21.88 28.77
CA PHE A 9 -6.52 -20.89 27.80
C PHE A 9 -5.89 -19.54 28.18
N TYR A 10 -4.94 -19.05 27.36
CA TYR A 10 -4.24 -17.82 27.62
C TYR A 10 -4.38 -16.83 26.49
N LEU A 11 -4.73 -15.58 26.82
CA LEU A 11 -4.88 -14.52 25.86
C LEU A 11 -3.52 -14.07 25.29
N PHE A 12 -2.48 -14.02 26.15
CA PHE A 12 -1.09 -13.74 25.75
C PHE A 12 -0.17 -14.83 26.28
N PHE A 13 1.05 -14.91 25.74
CA PHE A 13 2.01 -15.89 26.25
C PHE A 13 2.44 -15.57 27.69
N ASP A 14 2.47 -16.59 28.52
CA ASP A 14 2.84 -16.53 29.94
C ASP A 14 4.27 -17.01 30.20
N VAL A 15 5.21 -16.61 29.35
CA VAL A 15 6.63 -16.98 29.51
C VAL A 15 7.11 -16.51 30.89
N SER A 16 7.46 -17.46 31.75
CA SER A 16 7.90 -17.30 33.15
C SER A 16 6.82 -16.85 34.13
N PHE A 17 5.88 -15.97 33.81
CA PHE A 17 4.81 -15.56 34.70
C PHE A 17 3.55 -15.12 33.98
N SER A 18 2.42 -15.15 34.68
CA SER A 18 1.12 -14.66 34.18
C SER A 18 0.74 -13.39 34.92
N LEU A 19 0.15 -12.42 34.22
CA LEU A 19 -0.40 -11.20 34.83
C LEU A 19 -1.63 -11.52 35.67
N LEU A 20 -2.52 -12.35 35.13
CA LEU A 20 -3.71 -12.86 35.79
C LEU A 20 -3.91 -14.31 35.44
N LYS A 21 -4.34 -15.12 36.40
CA LYS A 21 -4.76 -16.50 36.17
C LYS A 21 -5.85 -16.91 37.13
N LYS A 22 -6.83 -17.66 36.63
CA LYS A 22 -7.94 -18.20 37.43
C LYS A 22 -8.33 -19.55 36.86
N LYS A 23 -8.45 -20.53 37.74
CA LYS A 23 -8.97 -21.84 37.36
C LYS A 23 -10.49 -21.83 37.39
N ILE A 24 -11.15 -22.13 36.28
CA ILE A 24 -12.60 -22.22 36.13
C ILE A 24 -12.90 -23.63 35.63
N GLY A 25 -13.50 -24.46 36.46
CA GLY A 25 -13.70 -25.88 36.19
C GLY A 25 -12.37 -26.61 36.07
N GLU A 26 -12.13 -27.28 34.94
CA GLU A 26 -10.89 -28.00 34.65
C GLU A 26 -9.87 -27.20 33.82
N THR A 27 -10.24 -25.97 33.39
CA THR A 27 -9.44 -25.11 32.55
C THR A 27 -8.83 -23.98 33.37
N GLU A 28 -7.53 -23.74 33.22
CA GLU A 28 -6.85 -22.55 33.72
C GLU A 28 -6.95 -21.44 32.67
N TRP A 29 -7.61 -20.35 33.04
CA TRP A 29 -7.72 -19.13 32.22
C TRP A 29 -6.70 -18.11 32.67
N GLY A 30 -5.99 -17.50 31.73
CA GLY A 30 -4.96 -16.55 32.09
C GLY A 30 -4.73 -15.46 31.05
N ILE A 31 -4.03 -14.42 31.50
CA ILE A 31 -3.49 -13.37 30.67
C ILE A 31 -1.97 -13.36 30.92
N GLY A 32 -1.22 -13.71 29.88
CA GLY A 32 0.24 -13.61 29.91
C GLY A 32 0.68 -12.15 29.79
N TRP A 33 1.97 -11.91 29.96
CA TRP A 33 2.55 -10.57 29.86
C TRP A 33 3.05 -10.25 28.45
N LEU A 34 3.27 -11.26 27.61
CA LEU A 34 3.90 -11.11 26.29
C LEU A 34 2.83 -11.07 25.19
N PRO A 35 2.52 -9.89 24.60
CA PRO A 35 1.41 -9.72 23.67
C PRO A 35 1.74 -10.14 22.22
N LEU A 36 2.47 -11.24 22.05
CA LEU A 36 2.82 -11.81 20.74
C LEU A 36 1.81 -12.86 20.25
N GLY A 37 0.77 -13.12 21.00
CA GLY A 37 -0.26 -14.12 20.66
C GLY A 37 -0.76 -14.84 21.91
N GLY A 38 -1.83 -15.61 21.77
CA GLY A 38 -2.38 -16.46 22.82
C GLY A 38 -2.20 -17.94 22.47
N TYR A 39 -2.48 -18.81 23.43
CA TYR A 39 -2.43 -20.23 23.19
C TYR A 39 -3.52 -20.99 23.99
N VAL A 40 -3.86 -22.15 23.46
CA VAL A 40 -4.80 -23.10 24.11
C VAL A 40 -4.08 -24.43 24.25
N LYS A 41 -3.89 -24.91 25.49
CA LYS A 41 -3.37 -26.25 25.75
C LYS A 41 -4.52 -27.25 25.81
N ILE A 42 -4.51 -28.18 24.85
CA ILE A 42 -5.55 -29.22 24.72
C ILE A 42 -4.99 -30.55 25.19
N SER A 43 -5.72 -31.22 26.07
CA SER A 43 -5.30 -32.53 26.65
C SER A 43 -5.08 -33.57 25.53
N GLY A 44 -3.91 -34.21 25.54
CA GLY A 44 -3.55 -35.26 24.56
C GLY A 44 -3.19 -34.77 23.17
N MET A 45 -2.87 -33.47 23.04
CA MET A 45 -2.24 -32.89 21.85
C MET A 45 -0.77 -32.70 22.14
N ILE A 46 0.09 -33.08 21.20
CA ILE A 46 1.54 -32.82 21.31
C ILE A 46 1.72 -31.32 21.08
N ASP A 47 2.16 -30.63 22.11
CA ASP A 47 2.57 -29.24 22.01
C ASP A 47 4.12 -29.14 22.12
N GLU A 48 4.62 -27.91 22.02
CA GLU A 48 6.07 -27.64 22.11
C GLU A 48 6.68 -28.05 23.49
N SER A 49 5.84 -28.27 24.51
CA SER A 49 6.26 -28.71 25.83
C SER A 49 6.63 -30.21 25.90
N MET A 50 6.48 -30.91 24.78
CA MET A 50 6.85 -32.34 24.62
C MET A 50 6.54 -33.23 25.83
N ASP A 51 5.27 -33.31 26.22
CA ASP A 51 4.76 -34.18 27.31
C ASP A 51 4.85 -35.68 26.90
N LYS A 52 6.09 -36.17 26.69
CA LYS A 52 6.37 -37.56 26.25
C LYS A 52 5.83 -38.60 27.24
N GLU A 53 5.86 -38.27 28.54
CA GLU A 53 5.34 -39.17 29.59
C GLU A 53 3.83 -39.33 29.51
N GLN A 54 3.10 -38.30 29.16
CA GLN A 54 1.63 -38.36 29.01
C GLN A 54 1.24 -39.16 27.75
N MET A 55 2.04 -39.08 26.69
CA MET A 55 1.82 -39.78 25.45
C MET A 55 2.12 -41.29 25.53
N ALA A 56 2.94 -41.73 26.46
CA ALA A 56 3.23 -43.14 26.68
C ALA A 56 2.05 -43.92 27.30
N LYS A 57 1.07 -43.21 27.90
CA LYS A 57 -0.12 -43.83 28.54
C LYS A 57 -1.22 -44.04 27.47
N PRO A 58 -2.13 -45.03 27.67
CA PRO A 58 -3.28 -45.23 26.80
C PRO A 58 -4.14 -43.95 26.68
N PRO A 59 -4.70 -43.65 25.48
CA PRO A 59 -5.48 -42.43 25.26
C PRO A 59 -6.78 -42.47 26.09
N LYS A 60 -7.08 -41.36 26.80
CA LYS A 60 -8.31 -41.21 27.57
C LYS A 60 -9.42 -40.63 26.69
N PRO A 61 -10.72 -40.91 26.99
CA PRO A 61 -11.83 -40.45 26.13
C PRO A 61 -11.98 -38.96 25.95
N TRP A 62 -11.39 -38.13 26.81
CA TRP A 62 -11.41 -36.68 26.74
C TRP A 62 -10.14 -36.06 26.12
N GLU A 63 -9.22 -36.90 25.63
CA GLU A 63 -8.01 -36.44 24.97
C GLU A 63 -8.21 -36.26 23.47
N PHE A 64 -7.50 -35.28 22.87
CA PHE A 64 -7.53 -34.99 21.46
C PHE A 64 -7.23 -36.23 20.60
N ARG A 65 -6.21 -37.01 20.97
CA ARG A 65 -5.77 -38.20 20.25
C ARG A 65 -6.81 -39.35 20.26
N SER A 66 -7.78 -39.33 21.15
CA SER A 66 -8.84 -40.34 21.20
C SER A 66 -9.97 -40.07 20.20
N LYS A 67 -9.99 -38.90 19.56
CA LYS A 67 -11.08 -38.49 18.68
C LYS A 67 -10.83 -38.92 17.24
N PRO A 68 -11.90 -39.17 16.46
CA PRO A 68 -11.79 -39.48 15.06
C PRO A 68 -11.17 -38.31 14.28
N ALA A 69 -10.56 -38.61 13.12
CA ALA A 69 -9.76 -37.66 12.35
C ALA A 69 -10.52 -36.37 12.00
N TRP A 70 -11.79 -36.45 11.63
CA TRP A 70 -12.60 -35.27 11.29
C TRP A 70 -12.83 -34.32 12.45
N GLN A 71 -12.99 -34.83 13.69
CA GLN A 71 -13.12 -33.98 14.89
C GLN A 71 -11.79 -33.31 15.20
N ARG A 72 -10.69 -34.02 15.06
CA ARG A 72 -9.33 -33.44 15.23
C ARG A 72 -9.07 -32.33 14.21
N LEU A 73 -9.47 -32.55 12.95
CA LEU A 73 -9.34 -31.57 11.87
C LEU A 73 -10.13 -30.28 12.21
N ILE A 74 -11.39 -30.39 12.63
CA ILE A 74 -12.21 -29.23 13.01
C ILE A 74 -11.57 -28.44 14.15
N ILE A 75 -11.00 -29.13 15.14
CA ILE A 75 -10.35 -28.45 16.28
C ILE A 75 -9.09 -27.70 15.81
N MET A 76 -8.27 -28.34 14.97
CA MET A 76 -7.06 -27.69 14.43
C MET A 76 -7.39 -26.49 13.53
N LEU A 77 -8.43 -26.59 12.72
CA LEU A 77 -8.88 -25.50 11.86
C LEU A 77 -9.63 -24.40 12.64
N GLY A 78 -10.10 -24.69 13.84
CA GLY A 78 -10.93 -23.78 14.64
C GLY A 78 -10.24 -22.43 14.87
N GLY A 79 -8.96 -22.43 15.23
CA GLY A 79 -8.18 -21.20 15.44
C GLY A 79 -8.09 -20.35 14.17
N VAL A 80 -7.72 -20.95 13.04
CA VAL A 80 -7.60 -20.27 11.74
C VAL A 80 -8.96 -19.72 11.29
N THR A 81 -10.04 -20.51 11.46
CA THR A 81 -11.39 -20.10 11.10
C THR A 81 -11.85 -18.90 11.91
N VAL A 82 -11.62 -18.90 13.24
CA VAL A 82 -11.98 -17.77 14.10
C VAL A 82 -11.19 -16.53 13.74
N ASN A 83 -9.90 -16.65 13.44
CA ASN A 83 -9.08 -15.53 13.00
C ASN A 83 -9.56 -14.95 11.67
N LEU A 84 -9.96 -15.80 10.72
CA LEU A 84 -10.53 -15.35 9.45
C LEU A 84 -11.85 -14.59 9.67
N LEU A 85 -12.76 -15.15 10.48
CA LEU A 85 -14.02 -14.48 10.82
C LEU A 85 -13.81 -13.17 11.56
N LEU A 86 -12.84 -13.13 12.46
CA LEU A 86 -12.45 -11.90 13.16
C LEU A 86 -11.86 -10.86 12.16
N GLY A 87 -11.07 -11.30 11.19
CA GLY A 87 -10.56 -10.45 10.12
C GLY A 87 -11.71 -9.82 9.32
N VAL A 88 -12.67 -10.63 8.88
CA VAL A 88 -13.88 -10.14 8.17
C VAL A 88 -14.63 -9.14 9.05
N PHE A 89 -14.83 -9.45 10.34
CA PHE A 89 -15.51 -8.54 11.25
C PHE A 89 -14.78 -7.20 11.40
N ILE A 90 -13.47 -7.24 11.63
CA ILE A 90 -12.65 -6.02 11.77
C ILE A 90 -12.69 -5.17 10.51
N TYR A 91 -12.47 -5.76 9.33
CA TYR A 91 -12.53 -5.01 8.07
C TYR A 91 -13.93 -4.48 7.78
N SER A 92 -14.99 -5.24 8.12
CA SER A 92 -16.36 -4.73 7.99
C SER A 92 -16.60 -3.51 8.88
N MET A 93 -16.12 -3.53 10.13
CA MET A 93 -16.22 -2.38 11.03
C MET A 93 -15.41 -1.17 10.55
N ILE A 94 -14.22 -1.41 10.03
CA ILE A 94 -13.39 -0.35 9.42
C ILE A 94 -14.12 0.30 8.23
N LEU A 95 -14.63 -0.52 7.31
CA LEU A 95 -15.33 -0.04 6.13
C LEU A 95 -16.66 0.67 6.47
N TYR A 96 -17.36 0.22 7.50
CA TYR A 96 -18.55 0.89 8.01
C TYR A 96 -18.23 2.26 8.61
N THR A 97 -17.14 2.36 9.41
CA THR A 97 -16.82 3.57 10.19
C THR A 97 -16.11 4.63 9.34
N TRP A 98 -15.12 4.21 8.57
CA TRP A 98 -14.26 5.12 7.79
C TRP A 98 -14.49 5.08 6.28
N GLY A 99 -15.20 4.05 5.79
CA GLY A 99 -15.37 3.80 4.36
C GLY A 99 -14.19 3.05 3.75
N GLY A 100 -14.19 2.96 2.44
CA GLY A 100 -13.12 2.34 1.66
C GLY A 100 -11.89 3.23 1.53
N ASP A 101 -10.93 2.79 0.75
CA ASP A 101 -9.76 3.61 0.42
C ASP A 101 -10.14 4.75 -0.53
N PRO A 102 -9.63 5.99 -0.32
CA PRO A 102 -9.90 7.09 -1.23
C PRO A 102 -9.30 6.82 -2.61
N TYR A 103 -10.10 7.05 -3.65
CA TYR A 103 -9.71 6.81 -5.04
C TYR A 103 -10.16 7.94 -5.95
N ILE A 104 -9.59 7.98 -7.14
CA ILE A 104 -10.02 8.83 -8.25
C ILE A 104 -10.45 7.88 -9.36
N GLU A 105 -11.64 8.08 -9.91
CA GLU A 105 -12.07 7.36 -11.11
C GLU A 105 -11.16 7.76 -12.28
N ASN A 106 -10.75 6.80 -13.10
CA ASN A 106 -9.84 7.07 -14.22
C ASN A 106 -10.39 8.15 -15.16
N ASN A 107 -11.71 8.24 -15.32
CA ASN A 107 -12.37 9.30 -16.10
C ASN A 107 -12.15 10.71 -15.51
N ASN A 108 -11.87 10.81 -14.21
CA ASN A 108 -11.62 12.07 -13.53
C ASN A 108 -10.12 12.42 -13.47
N LEU A 109 -9.24 11.53 -13.93
CA LEU A 109 -7.82 11.80 -14.13
C LEU A 109 -7.61 12.57 -15.44
N LYS A 110 -7.88 13.86 -15.45
CA LYS A 110 -7.74 14.70 -16.65
C LYS A 110 -6.32 14.60 -17.22
N ASN A 111 -5.30 14.73 -16.36
CA ASN A 111 -3.88 14.77 -16.72
C ASN A 111 -3.19 13.40 -16.59
N GLY A 112 -3.95 12.32 -16.39
CA GLY A 112 -3.40 10.98 -16.22
C GLY A 112 -2.50 10.85 -14.99
N LEU A 113 -1.45 10.05 -15.12
CA LEU A 113 -0.48 9.73 -14.07
C LEU A 113 0.88 10.32 -14.39
N VAL A 114 1.66 10.61 -13.35
CA VAL A 114 3.10 10.92 -13.45
C VAL A 114 3.86 9.67 -13.06
N PHE A 115 4.85 9.30 -13.83
CA PHE A 115 5.62 8.08 -13.66
C PHE A 115 7.04 8.35 -13.19
N SER A 116 7.61 7.44 -12.41
CA SER A 116 9.04 7.45 -12.05
C SER A 116 9.92 7.25 -13.28
N ASP A 117 11.19 7.63 -13.17
CA ASP A 117 12.15 7.43 -14.28
C ASP A 117 12.24 5.95 -14.66
N PHE A 118 12.22 5.05 -13.68
CA PHE A 118 12.20 3.62 -13.92
C PHE A 118 10.97 3.18 -14.74
N ALA A 119 9.78 3.65 -14.40
CA ALA A 119 8.57 3.33 -15.16
C ALA A 119 8.65 3.90 -16.60
N LYS A 120 9.26 5.06 -16.78
CA LYS A 120 9.50 5.66 -18.11
C LYS A 120 10.49 4.84 -18.94
N GLU A 121 11.52 4.25 -18.34
CA GLU A 121 12.45 3.32 -19.02
C GLU A 121 11.70 2.08 -19.56
N ILE A 122 10.67 1.61 -18.87
CA ILE A 122 9.83 0.47 -19.29
C ILE A 122 8.87 0.85 -20.44
N GLY A 123 8.61 2.13 -20.64
CA GLY A 123 7.75 2.62 -21.73
C GLY A 123 6.52 3.40 -21.31
N PHE A 124 6.29 3.61 -20.00
CA PHE A 124 5.26 4.54 -19.53
C PHE A 124 5.64 5.98 -19.84
N LYS A 125 4.63 6.83 -19.97
CA LYS A 125 4.83 8.28 -20.16
C LYS A 125 3.91 9.04 -19.20
N ASP A 126 4.36 10.22 -18.79
CA ASP A 126 3.50 11.12 -18.02
C ASP A 126 2.25 11.45 -18.86
N GLY A 127 1.10 11.43 -18.19
CA GLY A 127 -0.19 11.57 -18.84
C GLY A 127 -0.90 10.25 -19.19
N ASP A 128 -0.21 9.11 -19.15
CA ASP A 128 -0.85 7.81 -19.35
C ASP A 128 -1.87 7.53 -18.22
N LYS A 129 -2.98 6.87 -18.56
CA LYS A 129 -3.94 6.31 -17.61
C LYS A 129 -3.90 4.78 -17.71
N ILE A 130 -3.69 4.10 -16.60
CA ILE A 130 -3.67 2.63 -16.59
C ILE A 130 -5.11 2.12 -16.71
N LEU A 131 -5.41 1.35 -17.75
CA LEU A 131 -6.72 0.78 -18.03
C LEU A 131 -6.84 -0.66 -17.54
N SER A 132 -5.79 -1.47 -17.73
CA SER A 132 -5.77 -2.87 -17.28
C SER A 132 -4.36 -3.40 -17.11
N VAL A 133 -4.23 -4.47 -16.31
CA VAL A 133 -3.03 -5.29 -16.17
C VAL A 133 -3.41 -6.72 -16.58
N ASP A 134 -2.81 -7.29 -17.63
CA ASP A 134 -3.17 -8.59 -18.22
C ASP A 134 -4.68 -8.78 -18.44
N GLY A 135 -5.36 -7.75 -18.93
CA GLY A 135 -6.80 -7.76 -19.16
C GLY A 135 -7.67 -7.55 -17.93
N GLU A 136 -7.09 -7.55 -16.72
CA GLU A 136 -7.82 -7.18 -15.49
C GLU A 136 -7.99 -5.67 -15.45
N LYS A 137 -9.24 -5.19 -15.56
CA LYS A 137 -9.57 -3.77 -15.68
C LYS A 137 -9.28 -3.00 -14.39
N ILE A 138 -8.75 -1.80 -14.57
CA ILE A 138 -8.50 -0.80 -13.53
C ILE A 138 -9.30 0.45 -13.86
N ASP A 139 -10.42 0.63 -13.17
CA ASP A 139 -11.31 1.79 -13.33
C ASP A 139 -11.03 2.91 -12.32
N ARG A 140 -10.18 2.62 -11.32
CA ARG A 140 -9.92 3.49 -10.18
C ARG A 140 -8.43 3.59 -9.87
N THR A 141 -7.96 4.82 -9.69
CA THR A 141 -6.61 5.10 -9.18
C THR A 141 -6.70 5.55 -7.73
N TYR A 142 -6.09 4.80 -6.84
CA TYR A 142 -6.10 5.11 -5.42
C TYR A 142 -5.09 6.19 -5.07
N THR A 143 -5.47 7.10 -4.17
CA THR A 143 -4.70 8.31 -3.84
C THR A 143 -3.72 8.11 -2.68
N ASN A 144 -3.96 7.14 -1.80
CA ASN A 144 -3.06 6.83 -0.70
C ASN A 144 -1.97 5.83 -1.12
N GLY A 145 -0.84 5.83 -0.39
CA GLY A 145 0.30 4.96 -0.71
C GLY A 145 -0.04 3.47 -0.66
N MET A 146 -0.87 3.04 0.31
CA MET A 146 -1.26 1.63 0.45
C MET A 146 -2.14 1.13 -0.70
N SER A 147 -3.01 1.98 -1.20
CA SER A 147 -3.94 1.59 -2.28
C SER A 147 -3.30 1.68 -3.66
N ARG A 148 -2.32 2.58 -3.85
CA ARG A 148 -1.43 2.53 -5.03
C ARG A 148 -0.68 1.20 -5.09
N ALA A 149 -0.34 0.64 -3.95
CA ALA A 149 0.26 -0.69 -3.86
C ALA A 149 -0.63 -1.79 -4.46
N LYS A 150 -1.97 -1.59 -4.58
CA LYS A 150 -2.83 -2.60 -5.23
C LYS A 150 -2.44 -2.83 -6.69
N VAL A 151 -2.32 -1.77 -7.47
CA VAL A 151 -1.90 -1.87 -8.88
C VAL A 151 -0.45 -2.33 -8.99
N VAL A 152 0.44 -1.79 -8.16
CA VAL A 152 1.84 -2.22 -8.11
C VAL A 152 1.96 -3.67 -7.67
N LYS A 153 1.15 -4.14 -6.71
CA LYS A 153 1.11 -5.56 -6.32
C LYS A 153 0.59 -6.46 -7.43
N MET A 154 -0.43 -6.02 -8.19
CA MET A 154 -0.89 -6.77 -9.36
C MET A 154 0.23 -6.93 -10.38
N MET A 155 1.10 -5.92 -10.55
CA MET A 155 2.30 -6.00 -11.38
C MET A 155 3.38 -6.85 -10.74
N ALA A 156 3.62 -6.72 -9.44
CA ALA A 156 4.74 -7.34 -8.72
C ALA A 156 4.54 -8.81 -8.36
N VAL A 157 3.31 -9.31 -8.31
CA VAL A 157 3.00 -10.73 -8.03
C VAL A 157 3.23 -11.63 -9.24
N ARG A 158 3.48 -11.04 -10.41
CA ARG A 158 3.62 -11.78 -11.66
C ARG A 158 5.10 -12.12 -11.91
N ASP A 159 5.41 -13.41 -11.82
CA ASP A 159 6.77 -13.94 -12.06
C ASP A 159 7.13 -14.05 -13.55
N GLU A 160 6.16 -13.80 -14.43
CA GLU A 160 6.28 -13.89 -15.88
C GLU A 160 6.07 -12.52 -16.51
N ALA A 161 6.51 -12.36 -17.75
CA ALA A 161 6.22 -11.17 -18.53
C ALA A 161 4.71 -10.94 -18.60
N PHE A 162 4.28 -9.71 -18.39
CA PHE A 162 2.88 -9.31 -18.41
C PHE A 162 2.67 -8.04 -19.23
N SER A 163 1.42 -7.70 -19.54
CA SER A 163 1.10 -6.48 -20.27
C SER A 163 0.25 -5.50 -19.45
N VAL A 164 0.51 -4.24 -19.68
CA VAL A 164 -0.28 -3.13 -19.12
C VAL A 164 -0.88 -2.34 -20.26
N MET A 165 -2.20 -2.24 -20.29
CA MET A 165 -2.90 -1.37 -21.23
C MET A 165 -3.03 0.02 -20.62
N VAL A 166 -2.60 1.03 -21.36
CA VAL A 166 -2.74 2.43 -20.95
C VAL A 166 -3.49 3.22 -22.01
N GLU A 167 -4.23 4.25 -21.60
CA GLU A 167 -4.72 5.30 -22.50
C GLU A 167 -3.67 6.41 -22.57
N ARG A 168 -3.13 6.64 -23.74
CA ARG A 168 -2.15 7.69 -24.05
C ARG A 168 -2.71 8.64 -25.09
N SER A 169 -3.01 9.87 -24.69
CA SER A 169 -3.61 10.88 -25.60
C SER A 169 -4.85 10.37 -26.33
N GLY A 170 -5.72 9.62 -25.63
CA GLY A 170 -6.95 9.05 -26.19
C GLY A 170 -6.77 7.77 -27.01
N VAL A 171 -5.53 7.21 -27.09
CA VAL A 171 -5.24 5.97 -27.80
C VAL A 171 -4.83 4.88 -26.82
N GLU A 172 -5.43 3.71 -26.91
CA GLU A 172 -5.02 2.55 -26.13
C GLU A 172 -3.64 2.05 -26.62
N THR A 173 -2.71 1.92 -25.69
CA THR A 173 -1.34 1.51 -25.96
C THR A 173 -0.97 0.38 -25.01
N GLU A 174 -0.48 -0.74 -25.55
CA GLU A 174 0.03 -1.86 -24.76
C GLU A 174 1.50 -1.65 -24.40
N ILE A 175 1.83 -1.77 -23.12
CA ILE A 175 3.19 -1.76 -22.60
C ILE A 175 3.50 -3.16 -22.10
N LYS A 176 4.50 -3.81 -22.71
CA LYS A 176 4.96 -5.14 -22.32
C LYS A 176 6.04 -5.03 -21.27
N ILE A 177 5.82 -5.68 -20.14
CA ILE A 177 6.73 -5.68 -19.00
C ILE A 177 7.40 -7.04 -18.92
N GLY A 178 8.73 -7.02 -18.86
CA GLY A 178 9.54 -8.25 -18.82
C GLY A 178 9.49 -8.94 -17.45
N ASP A 179 9.98 -10.17 -17.42
CA ASP A 179 10.04 -11.06 -16.26
C ASP A 179 11.01 -10.59 -15.15
N ASN A 180 11.93 -9.66 -15.45
CA ASN A 180 12.85 -9.10 -14.46
C ASN A 180 12.30 -7.87 -13.70
N PHE A 181 11.04 -7.52 -13.89
CA PHE A 181 10.45 -6.29 -13.34
C PHE A 181 10.62 -6.14 -11.82
N ILE A 182 10.38 -7.21 -11.06
CA ILE A 182 10.50 -7.19 -9.59
C ILE A 182 11.96 -7.05 -9.16
N LYS A 183 12.87 -7.75 -9.83
CA LYS A 183 14.31 -7.65 -9.57
C LYS A 183 14.79 -6.23 -9.80
N ASP A 184 14.42 -5.64 -10.92
CA ASP A 184 14.81 -4.28 -11.29
C ASP A 184 14.23 -3.23 -10.32
N LEU A 185 12.98 -3.42 -9.84
CA LEU A 185 12.38 -2.57 -8.81
C LEU A 185 13.20 -2.57 -7.52
N LYS A 186 13.66 -3.73 -7.11
CA LYS A 186 14.45 -3.90 -5.87
C LYS A 186 15.86 -3.33 -6.05
N ASP A 187 16.55 -3.71 -7.11
CA ASP A 187 17.96 -3.36 -7.34
C ASP A 187 18.14 -1.84 -7.52
N LYS A 188 17.17 -1.17 -8.13
CA LYS A 188 17.18 0.28 -8.33
C LYS A 188 16.60 1.07 -7.17
N ASN A 189 16.14 0.42 -6.09
CA ASN A 189 15.47 1.04 -4.95
C ASN A 189 14.42 2.08 -5.38
N VAL A 190 13.52 1.64 -6.27
CA VAL A 190 12.55 2.52 -6.92
C VAL A 190 11.48 2.94 -5.92
N GLY A 191 11.28 4.24 -5.78
CA GLY A 191 10.15 4.80 -5.04
C GLY A 191 8.79 4.49 -5.69
N PRO A 192 7.73 5.29 -5.40
CA PRO A 192 6.43 5.08 -6.03
C PRO A 192 6.54 5.06 -7.55
N LEU A 193 6.04 4.01 -8.22
CA LEU A 193 6.10 3.88 -9.68
C LEU A 193 5.34 4.98 -10.40
N PHE A 194 4.21 5.39 -9.85
CA PHE A 194 3.35 6.44 -10.40
C PHE A 194 2.57 7.17 -9.30
N ALA A 195 2.10 8.35 -9.65
CA ALA A 195 1.18 9.15 -8.83
C ALA A 195 0.14 9.81 -9.75
N PRO A 196 -1.06 10.13 -9.23
CA PRO A 196 -1.98 10.99 -9.97
C PRO A 196 -1.29 12.31 -10.32
N ASN A 197 -1.44 12.75 -11.56
CA ASN A 197 -0.92 14.04 -11.97
C ASN A 197 -1.80 15.14 -11.36
N SER A 198 -1.32 15.69 -10.25
CA SER A 198 -1.98 16.79 -9.52
C SER A 198 -1.44 18.16 -9.93
N LEU A 199 -0.62 18.21 -10.96
CA LEU A 199 -0.10 19.47 -11.47
C LEU A 199 -1.21 20.23 -12.20
N PRO A 200 -1.26 21.56 -12.10
CA PRO A 200 -2.31 22.35 -12.71
C PRO A 200 -2.29 22.19 -14.23
N ASP A 201 -3.48 21.97 -14.81
CA ASP A 201 -3.71 21.83 -16.23
C ASP A 201 -3.29 23.06 -17.03
N ASN A 202 -3.38 24.23 -16.37
CA ASN A 202 -3.34 25.50 -17.08
C ASN A 202 -2.19 26.38 -16.64
N GLN A 203 -2.25 26.91 -15.44
CA GLN A 203 -1.34 27.93 -14.96
C GLN A 203 -0.66 27.49 -13.67
N LEU A 204 0.66 27.66 -13.59
CA LEU A 204 1.41 27.41 -12.37
C LEU A 204 1.30 28.61 -11.43
N ILE A 205 0.26 28.61 -10.58
CA ILE A 205 -0.01 29.69 -9.65
C ILE A 205 0.71 29.42 -8.32
N VAL A 206 1.44 30.41 -7.85
CA VAL A 206 2.15 30.35 -6.56
C VAL A 206 1.18 30.48 -5.39
N LYS A 207 0.98 29.39 -4.64
CA LYS A 207 0.14 29.37 -3.44
C LYS A 207 0.83 30.00 -2.23
N SER A 208 2.11 29.69 -2.05
CA SER A 208 2.94 30.27 -0.99
C SER A 208 4.42 30.12 -1.33
N VAL A 209 5.24 31.03 -0.80
CA VAL A 209 6.70 30.97 -0.91
C VAL A 209 7.26 30.58 0.46
N THR A 210 8.24 29.68 0.47
CA THR A 210 8.90 29.20 1.68
C THR A 210 9.85 30.26 2.21
N LYS A 211 9.77 30.57 3.49
CA LYS A 211 10.67 31.55 4.12
C LYS A 211 12.14 31.12 4.00
N ASN A 212 13.03 32.05 3.77
CA ASN A 212 14.47 31.85 3.57
C ASN A 212 14.82 30.92 2.40
N SER A 213 13.94 30.84 1.40
CA SER A 213 14.19 30.07 0.19
C SER A 213 14.78 30.92 -0.93
N ASN A 214 15.30 30.24 -1.96
CA ASN A 214 15.79 30.89 -3.16
C ASN A 214 14.68 31.64 -3.93
N ALA A 215 13.45 31.12 -3.89
CA ALA A 215 12.29 31.76 -4.47
C ALA A 215 11.95 33.10 -3.76
N GLU A 216 11.99 33.11 -2.43
CA GLU A 216 11.77 34.35 -1.65
C GLU A 216 12.87 35.36 -1.93
N SER A 217 14.13 34.91 -1.93
CA SER A 217 15.29 35.78 -2.21
C SER A 217 15.25 36.39 -3.62
N ALA A 218 14.67 35.68 -4.58
CA ALA A 218 14.48 36.14 -5.94
C ALA A 218 13.26 37.08 -6.10
N GLY A 219 12.43 37.21 -5.07
CA GLY A 219 11.24 38.07 -5.10
C GLY A 219 9.99 37.43 -5.67
N LEU A 220 9.90 36.10 -5.69
CA LEU A 220 8.67 35.38 -6.02
C LEU A 220 7.64 35.62 -4.93
N LEU A 221 6.40 35.89 -5.28
CA LEU A 221 5.33 36.19 -4.35
C LEU A 221 4.15 35.22 -4.52
N LYS A 222 3.32 35.17 -3.49
CA LYS A 222 2.02 34.49 -3.56
C LYS A 222 1.16 35.12 -4.66
N GLU A 223 0.39 34.28 -5.37
CA GLU A 223 -0.49 34.66 -6.50
C GLU A 223 0.27 35.03 -7.79
N ASP A 224 1.60 34.96 -7.84
CA ASP A 224 2.34 35.01 -9.09
C ASP A 224 1.95 33.81 -9.97
N ILE A 225 1.82 34.03 -11.26
CA ILE A 225 1.62 32.98 -12.25
C ILE A 225 2.95 32.77 -12.97
N ILE A 226 3.57 31.61 -12.81
CA ILE A 226 4.80 31.30 -13.54
C ILE A 226 4.44 30.96 -14.97
N VAL A 227 4.86 31.79 -15.93
CA VAL A 227 4.52 31.66 -17.34
C VAL A 227 5.65 31.05 -18.17
N SER A 228 6.91 31.21 -17.77
CA SER A 228 8.02 30.50 -18.38
C SER A 228 9.19 30.25 -17.45
N VAL A 229 10.00 29.23 -17.79
CA VAL A 229 11.25 28.85 -17.11
C VAL A 229 12.31 28.62 -18.19
N ASN A 230 13.42 29.37 -18.13
CA ASN A 230 14.50 29.32 -19.14
C ASN A 230 14.01 29.45 -20.60
N GLY A 231 12.94 30.23 -20.81
CA GLY A 231 12.33 30.42 -22.13
C GLY A 231 11.36 29.31 -22.55
N LEU A 232 11.21 28.24 -21.74
CA LEU A 232 10.16 27.26 -21.93
C LEU A 232 8.84 27.86 -21.46
N GLU A 233 7.91 28.09 -22.37
CA GLU A 233 6.58 28.59 -22.03
C GLU A 233 5.67 27.44 -21.56
N GLY A 234 4.89 27.67 -20.51
CA GLY A 234 3.99 26.67 -19.92
C GLY A 234 2.60 27.19 -19.62
N LYS A 235 2.04 28.03 -20.51
CA LYS A 235 0.71 28.64 -20.31
C LYS A 235 -0.42 27.66 -19.99
N HIS A 236 -0.30 26.41 -20.44
CA HIS A 236 -1.30 25.36 -20.27
C HIS A 236 -0.72 24.03 -19.77
N GLU A 237 0.55 24.02 -19.39
CA GLU A 237 1.28 22.81 -19.02
C GLU A 237 2.26 23.11 -17.86
N GLY A 238 1.70 23.57 -16.73
CA GLY A 238 2.50 23.95 -15.55
C GLY A 238 3.45 22.85 -15.07
N TYR A 239 3.15 21.59 -15.35
CA TYR A 239 4.04 20.46 -15.04
C TYR A 239 5.37 20.50 -15.80
N LEU A 240 5.41 21.00 -17.05
CA LEU A 240 6.64 21.16 -17.81
C LEU A 240 7.56 22.18 -17.14
N LEU A 241 6.99 23.25 -16.60
CA LEU A 241 7.76 24.27 -15.89
C LEU A 241 8.38 23.71 -14.62
N ILE A 242 7.66 22.87 -13.88
CA ILE A 242 8.19 22.18 -12.69
C ILE A 242 9.31 21.20 -13.09
N ALA A 243 9.11 20.44 -14.18
CA ALA A 243 10.14 19.53 -14.69
C ALA A 243 11.40 20.28 -15.10
N GLU A 244 11.28 21.43 -15.77
CA GLU A 244 12.42 22.26 -16.16
C GLU A 244 13.15 22.83 -14.92
N ILE A 245 12.43 23.27 -13.89
CA ILE A 245 13.04 23.68 -12.61
C ILE A 245 13.86 22.53 -12.03
N ASN A 246 13.24 21.34 -11.87
CA ASN A 246 13.87 20.18 -11.26
C ASN A 246 15.14 19.68 -12.00
N LYS A 247 15.17 19.85 -13.33
CA LYS A 247 16.31 19.46 -14.19
C LYS A 247 17.54 20.35 -13.98
N ASN A 248 17.36 21.59 -13.54
CA ASN A 248 18.42 22.58 -13.43
C ASN A 248 19.02 22.67 -12.00
N LYS A 249 19.27 21.55 -11.36
CA LYS A 249 19.90 21.48 -10.02
C LYS A 249 21.20 22.26 -9.94
N ASN A 250 21.37 23.03 -8.87
CA ASN A 250 22.55 23.86 -8.59
C ASN A 250 22.86 24.90 -9.70
N LYS A 251 21.85 25.31 -10.49
CA LYS A 251 21.98 26.32 -11.53
C LYS A 251 20.99 27.44 -11.32
N ASN A 252 21.35 28.63 -11.79
CA ASN A 252 20.40 29.71 -11.91
C ASN A 252 19.48 29.48 -13.10
N ILE A 253 18.21 29.74 -12.91
CA ILE A 253 17.14 29.69 -13.91
C ILE A 253 16.51 31.07 -14.04
N SER A 254 16.08 31.42 -15.25
CA SER A 254 15.27 32.60 -15.50
C SER A 254 13.81 32.22 -15.41
N LEU A 255 13.06 32.84 -14.50
CA LEU A 255 11.62 32.72 -14.38
C LEU A 255 10.96 33.98 -14.94
N VAL A 256 9.91 33.80 -15.72
CA VAL A 256 8.98 34.87 -16.05
C VAL A 256 7.68 34.62 -15.32
N VAL A 257 7.28 35.58 -14.51
CA VAL A 257 6.00 35.50 -13.78
C VAL A 257 5.09 36.63 -14.22
N GLU A 258 3.79 36.35 -14.27
CA GLU A 258 2.76 37.35 -14.43
C GLU A 258 2.26 37.74 -13.03
N ARG A 259 2.36 39.03 -12.70
CA ARG A 259 1.93 39.64 -11.43
C ARG A 259 1.05 40.83 -11.75
N LEU A 260 -0.22 40.79 -11.35
CA LEU A 260 -1.18 41.86 -11.60
C LEU A 260 -1.21 42.31 -13.10
N GLY A 261 -1.13 41.35 -14.01
CA GLY A 261 -1.13 41.58 -15.46
C GLY A 261 0.19 42.09 -16.05
N SER A 262 1.26 42.20 -15.26
CA SER A 262 2.58 42.61 -15.71
C SER A 262 3.58 41.44 -15.67
N LEU A 263 4.42 41.30 -16.68
CA LEU A 263 5.48 40.30 -16.71
C LEU A 263 6.69 40.79 -15.92
N ILE A 264 7.15 39.97 -14.98
CA ILE A 264 8.32 40.20 -14.15
C ILE A 264 9.32 39.09 -14.38
N TYR A 265 10.58 39.46 -14.56
CA TYR A 265 11.70 38.54 -14.79
C TYR A 265 12.45 38.36 -13.48
N LEU A 266 12.65 37.11 -13.06
CA LEU A 266 13.32 36.73 -11.81
C LEU A 266 14.42 35.73 -12.13
N ASP A 267 15.60 35.93 -11.53
CA ASP A 267 16.69 34.94 -11.57
C ASP A 267 16.71 34.18 -10.24
N VAL A 268 16.58 32.87 -10.31
CA VAL A 268 16.42 32.02 -9.13
C VAL A 268 17.41 30.87 -9.16
N LEU A 269 18.14 30.67 -8.07
CA LEU A 269 19.00 29.51 -7.89
C LEU A 269 18.16 28.27 -7.55
N VAL A 270 18.32 27.19 -8.30
CA VAL A 270 17.72 25.90 -7.97
C VAL A 270 18.61 25.16 -6.97
N SER A 271 18.03 24.64 -5.90
CA SER A 271 18.77 23.87 -4.88
C SER A 271 19.32 22.54 -5.46
N GLU A 272 20.18 21.88 -4.70
CA GLU A 272 20.67 20.53 -4.99
C GLU A 272 19.53 19.50 -5.11
N GLU A 273 18.43 19.71 -4.39
CA GLU A 273 17.23 18.87 -4.45
C GLU A 273 16.37 19.14 -5.70
N GLY A 274 16.71 20.13 -6.53
CA GLY A 274 15.92 20.51 -7.70
C GLY A 274 14.73 21.42 -7.36
N LYS A 275 14.76 22.14 -6.23
CA LYS A 275 13.66 22.97 -5.76
C LYS A 275 14.11 24.43 -5.61
N ILE A 276 13.17 25.35 -5.76
CA ILE A 276 13.41 26.78 -5.49
C ILE A 276 12.73 27.28 -4.22
N GLY A 277 11.77 26.52 -3.68
CA GLY A 277 11.14 26.81 -2.38
C GLY A 277 9.82 27.57 -2.49
N PHE A 278 8.88 27.06 -3.28
CA PHE A 278 7.49 27.54 -3.30
C PHE A 278 6.51 26.36 -3.33
N MET A 279 5.28 26.62 -2.98
CA MET A 279 4.16 25.72 -3.21
C MET A 279 3.24 26.35 -4.27
N PHE A 280 2.71 25.54 -5.15
CA PHE A 280 1.75 25.95 -6.16
C PHE A 280 0.34 25.49 -5.81
N GLU A 281 -0.65 26.13 -6.43
CA GLU A 281 -2.02 25.66 -6.36
C GLU A 281 -2.12 24.34 -7.14
N GLN A 282 -2.52 23.30 -6.44
CA GLN A 282 -2.78 21.99 -7.06
C GLN A 282 -4.25 21.92 -7.41
N ASP A 283 -4.56 21.39 -8.58
CA ASP A 283 -5.91 20.95 -8.85
C ASP A 283 -6.30 19.92 -7.79
N VAL A 284 -7.35 20.26 -7.01
CA VAL A 284 -7.87 19.33 -6.00
C VAL A 284 -8.51 18.19 -6.77
N LEU A 285 -7.73 17.12 -6.97
CA LEU A 285 -8.28 15.88 -7.51
C LEU A 285 -9.36 15.40 -6.54
N LYS A 286 -10.62 15.50 -6.97
CA LYS A 286 -11.76 15.06 -6.17
C LYS A 286 -11.64 13.55 -5.99
N SER A 287 -11.14 13.14 -4.82
CA SER A 287 -11.17 11.75 -4.44
C SER A 287 -12.58 11.36 -4.01
N SER A 288 -13.01 10.22 -4.47
CA SER A 288 -14.22 9.53 -4.03
C SER A 288 -13.88 8.56 -2.91
N LEU A 289 -14.85 8.29 -2.06
CA LEU A 289 -14.74 7.33 -0.97
C LEU A 289 -16.01 6.47 -0.95
N ASP A 290 -15.84 5.17 -1.06
CA ASP A 290 -16.96 4.25 -0.91
C ASP A 290 -17.44 4.23 0.54
N LYS A 291 -18.69 4.60 0.78
CA LYS A 291 -19.35 4.51 2.08
C LYS A 291 -20.25 3.29 2.11
N PHE A 292 -20.16 2.53 3.19
CA PHE A 292 -20.93 1.32 3.36
C PHE A 292 -21.93 1.46 4.49
N SER A 293 -23.14 0.92 4.31
CA SER A 293 -24.06 0.69 5.41
C SER A 293 -23.56 -0.46 6.30
N LEU A 294 -24.09 -0.59 7.51
CA LEU A 294 -23.69 -1.68 8.44
C LEU A 294 -23.78 -3.07 7.78
N PHE A 295 -24.87 -3.36 7.08
CA PHE A 295 -25.02 -4.64 6.40
C PHE A 295 -24.23 -4.72 5.10
N GLY A 296 -24.08 -3.61 4.37
CA GLY A 296 -23.27 -3.53 3.14
C GLY A 296 -21.76 -3.66 3.40
N SER A 297 -21.31 -3.32 4.62
CA SER A 297 -19.91 -3.47 5.00
C SER A 297 -19.47 -4.94 5.18
N ILE A 298 -20.41 -5.86 5.45
CA ILE A 298 -20.06 -7.28 5.69
C ILE A 298 -19.50 -7.94 4.42
N PRO A 299 -20.20 -7.94 3.27
CA PRO A 299 -19.63 -8.48 2.04
C PRO A 299 -18.37 -7.73 1.60
N ALA A 300 -18.33 -6.40 1.74
CA ALA A 300 -17.14 -5.61 1.43
C ALA A 300 -15.95 -5.98 2.33
N GLY A 301 -16.18 -6.22 3.63
CA GLY A 301 -15.17 -6.69 4.58
C GLY A 301 -14.66 -8.09 4.26
N TYR A 302 -15.53 -8.98 3.78
CA TYR A 302 -15.14 -10.30 3.29
C TYR A 302 -14.21 -10.19 2.07
N GLU A 303 -14.59 -9.41 1.07
CA GLU A 303 -13.75 -9.20 -0.13
C GLU A 303 -12.41 -8.55 0.23
N LYS A 304 -12.40 -7.58 1.14
CA LYS A 304 -11.15 -6.97 1.63
C LYS A 304 -10.27 -7.99 2.35
N THR A 305 -10.84 -8.82 3.23
CA THR A 305 -10.10 -9.89 3.94
C THR A 305 -9.52 -10.91 2.97
N LYS A 306 -10.33 -11.35 2.00
CA LYS A 306 -9.90 -12.27 0.93
C LYS A 306 -8.73 -11.67 0.14
N PHE A 307 -8.86 -10.45 -0.31
CA PHE A 307 -7.81 -9.73 -1.04
C PHE A 307 -6.51 -9.64 -0.25
N GLU A 308 -6.57 -9.29 1.05
CA GLU A 308 -5.37 -9.23 1.88
C GLU A 308 -4.73 -10.60 2.09
N LEU A 309 -5.55 -11.66 2.28
CA LEU A 309 -5.05 -13.03 2.40
C LEU A 309 -4.36 -13.49 1.11
N GLU A 310 -4.96 -13.25 -0.04
CA GLU A 310 -4.37 -13.56 -1.35
C GLU A 310 -3.05 -12.81 -1.55
N ASN A 311 -2.98 -11.54 -1.14
CA ASN A 311 -1.74 -10.77 -1.17
C ASN A 311 -0.65 -11.36 -0.27
N TYR A 312 -0.99 -11.82 0.95
CA TYR A 312 -0.03 -12.48 1.83
C TYR A 312 0.50 -13.77 1.20
N ILE A 313 -0.39 -14.62 0.65
CA ILE A 313 0.00 -15.86 -0.02
C ILE A 313 0.93 -15.57 -1.20
N ALA A 314 0.60 -14.57 -2.01
CA ALA A 314 1.43 -14.16 -3.14
C ALA A 314 2.82 -13.66 -2.69
N GLN A 315 2.90 -12.87 -1.61
CA GLN A 315 4.17 -12.43 -1.04
C GLN A 315 5.02 -13.60 -0.55
N PHE A 316 4.41 -14.61 0.10
CA PHE A 316 5.13 -15.83 0.44
C PHE A 316 5.63 -16.59 -0.79
N GLY A 317 4.84 -16.64 -1.88
CA GLY A 317 5.28 -17.21 -3.15
C GLY A 317 6.55 -16.57 -3.69
N LEU A 318 6.65 -15.22 -3.60
CA LEU A 318 7.86 -14.49 -4.02
C LEU A 318 9.10 -14.84 -3.20
N LEU A 319 8.95 -15.15 -1.89
CA LEU A 319 10.08 -15.54 -1.03
C LEU A 319 10.66 -16.92 -1.39
N PHE A 320 9.82 -17.82 -1.92
CA PHE A 320 10.22 -19.18 -2.29
C PHE A 320 10.59 -19.34 -3.76
N ASN A 321 10.42 -18.28 -4.57
CA ASN A 321 10.79 -18.31 -5.95
C ASN A 321 12.31 -18.13 -6.11
N SER A 322 12.99 -19.21 -6.52
CA SER A 322 14.45 -19.25 -6.68
C SER A 322 14.99 -18.30 -7.78
N LYS A 323 14.13 -17.80 -8.68
CA LYS A 323 14.53 -16.82 -9.70
C LYS A 323 14.79 -15.41 -9.12
N ASN A 324 14.22 -15.11 -7.94
CA ASN A 324 14.20 -13.75 -7.42
C ASN A 324 15.27 -13.47 -6.37
N GLU A 325 16.27 -14.27 -6.10
CA GLU A 325 17.36 -14.03 -5.10
C GLU A 325 16.92 -13.23 -3.84
N LEU A 326 15.61 -13.30 -3.49
CA LEU A 326 15.00 -12.58 -2.38
C LEU A 326 15.31 -13.20 -1.01
N GLY A 327 16.10 -14.28 -0.99
CA GLY A 327 16.37 -15.10 0.19
C GLY A 327 17.20 -14.44 1.31
N GLY A 328 17.53 -13.15 1.24
CA GLY A 328 18.39 -12.47 2.21
C GLY A 328 17.76 -11.36 3.05
N ASP A 329 16.68 -10.74 2.58
CA ASP A 329 16.12 -9.57 3.26
C ASP A 329 14.61 -9.69 3.45
N VAL A 330 14.19 -10.41 4.47
CA VAL A 330 12.83 -10.32 5.01
C VAL A 330 12.77 -9.12 5.98
N GLY A 331 13.05 -7.94 5.47
CA GLY A 331 12.74 -6.70 6.15
C GLY A 331 11.25 -6.41 5.94
N GLY A 332 10.51 -6.25 7.04
CA GLY A 332 9.07 -6.10 7.00
C GLY A 332 8.64 -5.01 6.01
N PHE A 333 7.67 -5.35 5.19
CA PHE A 333 6.95 -4.39 4.37
C PHE A 333 6.08 -3.53 5.29
N ALA A 334 6.60 -2.40 5.75
CA ALA A 334 5.84 -1.33 6.36
C ALA A 334 5.46 -0.30 5.29
#